data_4e214bd6908bcb5d14f57d27dae1a318
#
_entry.id   4e214bd6908bcb5d14f57d27dae1a318
#
_cell.length_a   1.000
_cell.length_b   1.000
_cell.length_c   1.000
_cell.angle_alpha   90.00
_cell.angle_beta   90.00
_cell.angle_gamma   90.00
#
_symmetry.space_group_name_H-M   'P 1'
#
loop_
_entity.id
_entity.type
_entity.pdbx_description
1 polymer ?
#
loop_
_entity_poly.entity_id
_entity_poly.type
_entity_poly.pdbx_seq_one_letter_code
_entity_poly.pdbx_strand_id
1 'polypeptide(L)'
;MVVLTDDLFDEIEFDAARTGDHRRAALRMNHLAATAEQAANMSRAEAYLRAGEQWLLADEPEVAADRFQQAMADGGETFADPRAPLARALFALGRPDEAQALISQLDREGDKGIRDPRTCDLVAELLAEQGDMPGALHWATAGADECKRRGDTAELRLLLSLRYRIRHDLGMPEDDYDQLLDELTTDARKSQHLRSAKPAGGTGDN
;
A
#
# COMPACT_ATOMS: atom_id res chain seq x y z
N MET A 1 6.93 11.88 26.92
CA MET A 1 5.63 11.69 26.25
C MET A 1 5.95 11.35 24.79
N VAL A 2 5.58 10.18 24.33
CA VAL A 2 5.79 9.74 22.94
C VAL A 2 4.50 10.01 22.17
N VAL A 3 4.62 10.66 21.02
CA VAL A 3 3.51 11.02 20.13
C VAL A 3 3.70 10.27 18.81
N LEU A 4 2.64 9.62 18.30
CA LEU A 4 2.66 8.95 17.01
C LEU A 4 2.54 9.98 15.89
N THR A 5 3.50 9.98 14.98
CA THR A 5 3.51 10.83 13.79
C THR A 5 4.01 10.07 12.58
N ASP A 6 3.47 10.40 11.39
CA ASP A 6 3.93 9.83 10.12
C ASP A 6 5.43 10.06 9.92
N ASP A 7 5.93 11.28 10.12
CA ASP A 7 7.35 11.61 9.95
C ASP A 7 8.27 10.69 10.76
N LEU A 8 7.88 10.34 12.00
CA LEU A 8 8.67 9.44 12.86
C LEU A 8 8.73 8.02 12.27
N PHE A 9 7.62 7.54 11.75
CA PHE A 9 7.55 6.22 11.16
C PHE A 9 8.25 6.19 9.79
N ASP A 10 8.10 7.22 8.97
CA ASP A 10 8.81 7.37 7.70
C ASP A 10 10.33 7.36 7.89
N GLU A 11 10.86 8.03 8.94
CA GLU A 11 12.28 7.99 9.29
C GLU A 11 12.74 6.57 9.65
N ILE A 12 11.94 5.83 10.43
CA ILE A 12 12.25 4.45 10.81
C ILE A 12 12.27 3.53 9.57
N GLU A 13 11.29 3.67 8.69
CA GLU A 13 11.20 2.88 7.45
C GLU A 13 12.32 3.20 6.47
N PHE A 14 12.64 4.48 6.31
CA PHE A 14 13.76 4.91 5.48
C PHE A 14 15.08 4.31 5.97
N ASP A 15 15.32 4.33 7.29
CA ASP A 15 16.53 3.72 7.87
C ASP A 15 16.53 2.20 7.69
N ALA A 16 15.39 1.54 7.85
CA ALA A 16 15.26 0.09 7.62
C ALA A 16 15.52 -0.27 6.15
N ALA A 17 14.94 0.47 5.21
CA ALA A 17 15.16 0.25 3.78
C ALA A 17 16.64 0.43 3.38
N ARG A 18 17.33 1.40 3.99
CA ARG A 18 18.75 1.67 3.74
C ARG A 18 19.67 0.62 4.35
N THR A 19 19.32 0.06 5.51
CA THR A 19 20.20 -0.86 6.28
C THR A 19 19.84 -2.32 6.11
N GLY A 20 18.61 -2.63 5.68
CA GLY A 20 18.04 -3.98 5.65
C GLY A 20 17.58 -4.48 7.02
N ASP A 21 17.63 -3.64 8.08
CA ASP A 21 17.29 -4.06 9.45
C ASP A 21 15.81 -3.81 9.75
N HIS A 22 14.94 -4.50 9.02
CA HIS A 22 13.49 -4.43 9.16
C HIS A 22 13.02 -4.91 10.54
N ARG A 23 13.70 -5.91 11.12
CA ARG A 23 13.37 -6.40 12.46
C ARG A 23 13.52 -5.33 13.54
N ARG A 24 14.60 -4.56 13.49
CA ARG A 24 14.83 -3.45 14.43
C ARG A 24 13.76 -2.37 14.26
N ALA A 25 13.41 -2.04 13.03
CA ALA A 25 12.34 -1.10 12.72
C ALA A 25 11.01 -1.57 13.32
N ALA A 26 10.62 -2.82 13.05
CA ALA A 26 9.41 -3.43 13.57
C ALA A 26 9.34 -3.39 15.11
N LEU A 27 10.43 -3.75 15.79
CA LEU A 27 10.52 -3.69 17.26
C LEU A 27 10.31 -2.25 17.78
N ARG A 28 10.94 -1.25 17.12
CA ARG A 28 10.80 0.15 17.49
C ARG A 28 9.37 0.64 17.29
N MET A 29 8.76 0.32 16.14
CA MET A 29 7.37 0.68 15.85
C MET A 29 6.38 0.01 16.80
N ASN A 30 6.56 -1.28 17.11
CA ASN A 30 5.75 -1.98 18.11
C ASN A 30 5.79 -1.28 19.48
N HIS A 31 6.99 -0.90 19.92
CA HIS A 31 7.14 -0.19 21.20
C HIS A 31 6.42 1.16 21.17
N LEU A 32 6.54 1.91 20.10
CA LEU A 32 5.86 3.19 19.91
C LEU A 32 4.33 3.01 19.93
N ALA A 33 3.79 2.05 19.16
CA ALA A 33 2.36 1.77 19.12
C ALA A 33 1.79 1.38 20.50
N ALA A 34 2.55 0.57 21.27
CA ALA A 34 2.12 0.10 22.57
C ALA A 34 2.20 1.15 23.67
N THR A 35 3.13 2.12 23.59
CA THR A 35 3.46 3.06 24.68
C THR A 35 3.07 4.50 24.41
N ALA A 36 2.62 4.83 23.18
CA ALA A 36 2.22 6.18 22.85
C ALA A 36 1.01 6.62 23.67
N GLU A 37 1.14 7.79 24.30
CA GLU A 37 0.08 8.41 25.09
C GLU A 37 -0.86 9.24 24.22
N GLN A 38 -0.39 9.70 23.06
CA GLN A 38 -1.13 10.52 22.11
C GLN A 38 -0.85 10.11 20.67
N ALA A 39 -1.90 10.17 19.85
CA ALA A 39 -1.83 10.13 18.40
C ALA A 39 -1.96 11.58 17.89
N ALA A 40 -1.01 12.03 17.06
CA ALA A 40 -1.11 13.36 16.42
C ALA A 40 -1.79 13.23 15.05
N ASN A 41 -1.04 12.79 14.03
CA ASN A 41 -1.55 12.59 12.67
C ASN A 41 -1.53 11.12 12.24
N MET A 42 -1.21 10.19 13.15
CA MET A 42 -1.19 8.76 12.92
C MET A 42 -2.01 8.03 13.99
N SER A 43 -2.90 7.14 13.59
CA SER A 43 -3.64 6.28 14.52
C SER A 43 -2.75 5.18 15.11
N ARG A 44 -3.19 4.59 16.23
CA ARG A 44 -2.50 3.41 16.77
C ARG A 44 -2.66 2.18 15.86
N ALA A 45 -3.82 2.06 15.20
CA ALA A 45 -4.06 1.03 14.20
C ALA A 45 -3.05 1.12 13.05
N GLU A 46 -2.80 2.33 12.54
CA GLU A 46 -1.80 2.58 11.50
C GLU A 46 -0.39 2.22 11.97
N ALA A 47 -0.04 2.57 13.20
CA ALA A 47 1.25 2.21 13.78
C ALA A 47 1.45 0.69 13.88
N TYR A 48 0.40 -0.07 14.24
CA TYR A 48 0.45 -1.54 14.23
C TYR A 48 0.53 -2.10 12.82
N LEU A 49 -0.20 -1.51 11.86
CA LEU A 49 -0.16 -1.93 10.46
C LEU A 49 1.26 -1.81 9.91
N ARG A 50 1.86 -0.63 10.02
CA ARG A 50 3.24 -0.37 9.54
C ARG A 50 4.28 -1.25 10.26
N ALA A 51 4.10 -1.50 11.57
CA ALA A 51 4.95 -2.45 12.30
C ALA A 51 4.81 -3.88 11.73
N GLY A 52 3.60 -4.31 11.39
CA GLY A 52 3.34 -5.61 10.77
C GLY A 52 4.01 -5.76 9.42
N GLU A 53 4.02 -4.71 8.59
CA GLU A 53 4.73 -4.69 7.32
C GLU A 53 6.24 -4.86 7.49
N GLN A 54 6.83 -4.19 8.48
CA GLN A 54 8.25 -4.37 8.79
C GLN A 54 8.56 -5.79 9.30
N TRP A 55 7.62 -6.45 10.01
CA TRP A 55 7.77 -7.85 10.40
C TRP A 55 7.69 -8.80 9.20
N LEU A 56 6.83 -8.54 8.22
CA LEU A 56 6.83 -9.30 6.95
C LEU A 56 8.16 -9.17 6.22
N LEU A 57 8.70 -7.95 6.12
CA LEU A 57 10.00 -7.69 5.50
C LEU A 57 11.17 -8.31 6.28
N ALA A 58 10.98 -8.58 7.57
CA ALA A 58 11.94 -9.30 8.41
C ALA A 58 11.77 -10.84 8.35
N ASP A 59 10.88 -11.36 7.49
CA ASP A 59 10.54 -12.78 7.38
C ASP A 59 10.00 -13.41 8.68
N GLU A 60 9.17 -12.62 9.40
CA GLU A 60 8.52 -13.02 10.67
C GLU A 60 6.99 -12.93 10.54
N PRO A 61 6.37 -13.76 9.68
CA PRO A 61 4.95 -13.62 9.33
C PRO A 61 3.98 -13.88 10.49
N GLU A 62 4.34 -14.71 11.50
CA GLU A 62 3.53 -14.91 12.70
C GLU A 62 3.37 -13.62 13.49
N VAL A 63 4.49 -12.90 13.69
CA VAL A 63 4.46 -11.63 14.44
C VAL A 63 3.74 -10.56 13.64
N ALA A 64 3.92 -10.55 12.31
CA ALA A 64 3.21 -9.65 11.41
C ALA A 64 1.69 -9.84 11.50
N ALA A 65 1.22 -11.11 11.45
CA ALA A 65 -0.20 -11.44 11.56
C ALA A 65 -0.80 -10.92 12.88
N ASP A 66 -0.09 -11.08 14.01
CA ASP A 66 -0.52 -10.54 15.31
C ASP A 66 -0.64 -9.00 15.28
N ARG A 67 0.25 -8.30 14.59
CA ARG A 67 0.19 -6.83 14.46
C ARG A 67 -1.00 -6.37 13.63
N PHE A 68 -1.25 -7.02 12.49
CA PHE A 68 -2.43 -6.72 11.66
C PHE A 68 -3.74 -6.99 12.41
N GLN A 69 -3.81 -8.06 13.20
CA GLN A 69 -4.95 -8.31 14.07
C GLN A 69 -5.12 -7.23 15.15
N GLN A 70 -4.03 -6.70 15.71
CA GLN A 70 -4.09 -5.59 16.66
C GLN A 70 -4.57 -4.30 15.98
N ALA A 71 -4.13 -4.02 14.74
CA ALA A 71 -4.64 -2.89 13.97
C ALA A 71 -6.16 -3.00 13.75
N MET A 72 -6.64 -4.18 13.37
CA MET A 72 -8.08 -4.45 13.23
C MET A 72 -8.85 -4.28 14.55
N ALA A 73 -8.29 -4.75 15.67
CA ALA A 73 -8.91 -4.67 16.99
C ALA A 73 -8.94 -3.23 17.55
N ASP A 74 -7.95 -2.41 17.25
CA ASP A 74 -7.91 -0.99 17.61
C ASP A 74 -8.99 -0.20 16.85
N GLY A 75 -9.18 -0.49 15.56
CA GLY A 75 -10.23 0.09 14.73
C GLY A 75 -10.02 1.55 14.34
N GLY A 76 -8.83 2.12 14.58
CA GLY A 76 -8.44 3.44 14.10
C GLY A 76 -8.26 3.46 12.59
N GLU A 77 -8.14 4.66 12.03
CA GLU A 77 -7.89 4.84 10.59
C GLU A 77 -6.53 4.25 10.19
N THR A 78 -6.52 3.55 9.05
CA THR A 78 -5.33 2.98 8.43
C THR A 78 -5.27 3.37 6.95
N PHE A 79 -4.06 3.42 6.38
CA PHE A 79 -3.90 3.80 4.98
C PHE A 79 -4.47 2.75 4.01
N ALA A 80 -4.57 1.48 4.45
CA ALA A 80 -5.20 0.38 3.74
C ALA A 80 -5.91 -0.54 4.75
N ASP A 81 -6.82 -1.37 4.30
CA ASP A 81 -7.50 -2.33 5.18
C ASP A 81 -6.50 -3.39 5.71
N PRO A 82 -6.34 -3.53 7.04
CA PRO A 82 -5.35 -4.46 7.62
C PRO A 82 -5.57 -5.93 7.25
N ARG A 83 -6.75 -6.30 6.75
CA ARG A 83 -7.03 -7.66 6.26
C ARG A 83 -6.22 -8.01 5.02
N ALA A 84 -5.86 -7.02 4.19
CA ALA A 84 -5.05 -7.26 3.00
C ALA A 84 -3.62 -7.73 3.35
N PRO A 85 -2.82 -7.02 4.17
CA PRO A 85 -1.52 -7.51 4.58
C PRO A 85 -1.61 -8.71 5.55
N LEU A 86 -2.70 -8.87 6.32
CA LEU A 86 -2.94 -10.10 7.09
C LEU A 86 -3.08 -11.33 6.16
N ALA A 87 -3.79 -11.20 5.04
CA ALA A 87 -3.88 -12.29 4.06
C ALA A 87 -2.49 -12.65 3.50
N ARG A 88 -1.61 -11.68 3.25
CA ARG A 88 -0.21 -11.93 2.85
C ARG A 88 0.55 -12.72 3.92
N ALA A 89 0.44 -12.34 5.18
CA ALA A 89 1.05 -13.07 6.30
C ALA A 89 0.53 -14.50 6.39
N LEU A 90 -0.77 -14.72 6.21
CA LEU A 90 -1.39 -16.05 6.24
C LEU A 90 -0.91 -16.93 5.09
N PHE A 91 -0.74 -16.41 3.88
CA PHE A 91 -0.12 -17.16 2.78
C PHE A 91 1.32 -17.57 3.12
N ALA A 92 2.11 -16.68 3.68
CA ALA A 92 3.47 -16.98 4.13
C ALA A 92 3.51 -18.06 5.22
N LEU A 93 2.47 -18.14 6.05
CA LEU A 93 2.28 -19.17 7.09
C LEU A 93 1.72 -20.50 6.58
N GLY A 94 1.48 -20.64 5.26
CA GLY A 94 0.86 -21.84 4.69
C GLY A 94 -0.61 -22.01 5.07
N ARG A 95 -1.33 -20.91 5.33
CA ARG A 95 -2.76 -20.86 5.68
C ARG A 95 -3.61 -20.23 4.55
N PRO A 96 -3.55 -20.79 3.32
CA PRO A 96 -4.15 -20.14 2.16
C PRO A 96 -5.69 -20.02 2.25
N ASP A 97 -6.37 -20.98 2.86
CA ASP A 97 -7.83 -20.94 2.98
C ASP A 97 -8.31 -19.74 3.82
N GLU A 98 -7.58 -19.42 4.89
CA GLU A 98 -7.90 -18.28 5.74
C GLU A 98 -7.59 -16.95 5.04
N ALA A 99 -6.47 -16.88 4.32
CA ALA A 99 -6.12 -15.73 3.49
C ALA A 99 -7.21 -15.47 2.43
N GLN A 100 -7.63 -16.51 1.73
CA GLN A 100 -8.66 -16.41 0.70
C GLN A 100 -10.03 -16.01 1.27
N ALA A 101 -10.35 -16.44 2.49
CA ALA A 101 -11.56 -16.02 3.18
C ALA A 101 -11.57 -14.51 3.47
N LEU A 102 -10.43 -13.92 3.89
CA LEU A 102 -10.29 -12.47 4.09
C LEU A 102 -10.43 -11.71 2.78
N ILE A 103 -9.76 -12.14 1.71
CA ILE A 103 -9.87 -11.51 0.39
C ILE A 103 -11.31 -11.54 -0.12
N SER A 104 -11.99 -12.70 0.03
CA SER A 104 -13.40 -12.83 -0.35
C SER A 104 -14.33 -11.95 0.48
N GLN A 105 -13.99 -11.68 1.75
CA GLN A 105 -14.74 -10.75 2.59
C GLN A 105 -14.56 -9.31 2.12
N LEU A 106 -13.33 -8.89 1.86
CA LEU A 106 -13.01 -7.57 1.29
C LEU A 106 -13.74 -7.33 -0.02
N ASP A 107 -13.79 -8.35 -0.90
CA ASP A 107 -14.47 -8.25 -2.19
C ASP A 107 -15.97 -8.00 -2.03
N ARG A 108 -16.65 -8.84 -1.21
CA ARG A 108 -18.09 -8.67 -0.93
C ARG A 108 -18.45 -7.34 -0.26
N GLU A 109 -17.57 -6.80 0.57
CA GLU A 109 -17.79 -5.50 1.22
C GLU A 109 -17.55 -4.36 0.23
N GLY A 110 -16.54 -4.48 -0.62
CA GLY A 110 -16.27 -3.54 -1.69
C GLY A 110 -17.41 -3.40 -2.71
N ASP A 111 -18.15 -4.48 -2.99
CA ASP A 111 -19.32 -4.43 -3.88
C ASP A 111 -20.50 -3.64 -3.30
N LYS A 112 -20.54 -3.46 -1.98
CA LYS A 112 -21.60 -2.72 -1.25
C LYS A 112 -21.25 -1.27 -0.98
N GLY A 113 -20.01 -0.89 -1.17
CA GLY A 113 -19.51 0.42 -0.81
C GLY A 113 -18.40 0.92 -1.73
N ILE A 114 -17.62 1.86 -1.22
CA ILE A 114 -16.45 2.39 -1.90
C ILE A 114 -15.27 1.51 -1.56
N ARG A 115 -14.62 0.95 -2.58
CA ARG A 115 -13.36 0.23 -2.40
C ARG A 115 -12.24 1.21 -2.11
N ASP A 116 -11.35 0.86 -1.19
CA ASP A 116 -10.13 1.61 -1.02
C ASP A 116 -9.08 1.19 -2.07
N PRO A 117 -8.55 2.14 -2.90
CA PRO A 117 -7.61 1.82 -3.97
C PRO A 117 -6.32 1.15 -3.47
N ARG A 118 -5.80 1.56 -2.32
CA ARG A 118 -4.58 1.00 -1.74
C ARG A 118 -4.78 -0.45 -1.29
N THR A 119 -5.93 -0.73 -0.69
CA THR A 119 -6.33 -2.11 -0.39
C THR A 119 -6.43 -2.94 -1.67
N CYS A 120 -6.97 -2.38 -2.76
CA CYS A 120 -7.03 -3.05 -4.05
C CYS A 120 -5.65 -3.36 -4.62
N ASP A 121 -4.71 -2.43 -4.51
CA ASP A 121 -3.33 -2.60 -4.94
C ASP A 121 -2.64 -3.74 -4.19
N LEU A 122 -2.71 -3.73 -2.85
CA LEU A 122 -2.13 -4.77 -2.00
C LEU A 122 -2.69 -6.17 -2.30
N VAL A 123 -4.00 -6.28 -2.50
CA VAL A 123 -4.64 -7.57 -2.82
C VAL A 123 -4.28 -8.02 -4.24
N ALA A 124 -4.22 -7.10 -5.21
CA ALA A 124 -3.84 -7.43 -6.58
C ALA A 124 -2.38 -7.93 -6.66
N GLU A 125 -1.45 -7.26 -5.98
CA GLU A 125 -0.06 -7.72 -5.89
C GLU A 125 0.03 -9.10 -5.23
N LEU A 126 -0.66 -9.28 -4.10
CA LEU A 126 -0.67 -10.55 -3.38
C LEU A 126 -1.17 -11.70 -4.26
N LEU A 127 -2.29 -11.51 -4.96
CA LEU A 127 -2.86 -12.55 -5.84
C LEU A 127 -1.94 -12.85 -7.02
N ALA A 128 -1.29 -11.84 -7.60
CA ALA A 128 -0.29 -12.03 -8.64
C ALA A 128 0.90 -12.86 -8.14
N GLU A 129 1.40 -12.60 -6.93
CA GLU A 129 2.46 -13.39 -6.29
C GLU A 129 2.05 -14.85 -6.06
N GLN A 130 0.76 -15.10 -5.77
CA GLN A 130 0.20 -16.45 -5.60
C GLN A 130 -0.14 -17.13 -6.94
N GLY A 131 0.03 -16.45 -8.07
CA GLY A 131 -0.26 -16.96 -9.41
C GLY A 131 -1.74 -16.85 -9.81
N ASP A 132 -2.60 -16.26 -9.00
CA ASP A 132 -3.99 -15.94 -9.36
C ASP A 132 -4.06 -14.64 -10.18
N MET A 133 -3.59 -14.72 -11.42
CA MET A 133 -3.58 -13.59 -12.35
C MET A 133 -4.99 -13.04 -12.67
N PRO A 134 -6.05 -13.87 -12.84
CA PRO A 134 -7.41 -13.36 -13.02
C PRO A 134 -7.93 -12.58 -11.82
N GLY A 135 -7.71 -13.07 -10.60
CA GLY A 135 -8.04 -12.37 -9.36
C GLY A 135 -7.26 -11.07 -9.22
N ALA A 136 -5.96 -11.10 -9.48
CA ALA A 136 -5.10 -9.91 -9.47
C ALA A 136 -5.60 -8.83 -10.46
N LEU A 137 -5.97 -9.23 -11.67
CA LEU A 137 -6.52 -8.32 -12.68
C LEU A 137 -7.86 -7.71 -12.25
N HIS A 138 -8.74 -8.51 -11.64
CA HIS A 138 -10.00 -8.02 -11.07
C HIS A 138 -9.76 -6.90 -10.05
N TRP A 139 -8.89 -7.13 -9.07
CA TRP A 139 -8.61 -6.16 -8.01
C TRP A 139 -7.90 -4.90 -8.54
N ALA A 140 -6.91 -5.04 -9.40
CA ALA A 140 -6.23 -3.90 -10.02
C ALA A 140 -7.20 -3.04 -10.85
N THR A 141 -8.15 -3.66 -11.55
CA THR A 141 -9.17 -2.94 -12.32
C THR A 141 -10.15 -2.22 -11.40
N ALA A 142 -10.65 -2.89 -10.35
CA ALA A 142 -11.57 -2.29 -9.39
C ALA A 142 -10.95 -1.09 -8.66
N GLY A 143 -9.68 -1.18 -8.28
CA GLY A 143 -8.93 -0.05 -7.70
C GLY A 143 -8.75 1.11 -8.68
N ALA A 144 -8.41 0.82 -9.94
CA ALA A 144 -8.27 1.85 -10.99
C ALA A 144 -9.61 2.58 -11.25
N ASP A 145 -10.73 1.85 -11.28
CA ASP A 145 -12.06 2.44 -11.42
C ASP A 145 -12.38 3.40 -10.27
N GLU A 146 -12.05 3.01 -9.06
CA GLU A 146 -12.26 3.84 -7.88
C GLU A 146 -11.36 5.09 -7.90
N CYS A 147 -10.09 4.98 -8.29
CA CYS A 147 -9.21 6.13 -8.48
C CYS A 147 -9.75 7.10 -9.53
N LYS A 148 -10.26 6.61 -10.65
CA LYS A 148 -10.91 7.43 -11.68
C LYS A 148 -12.10 8.19 -11.09
N ARG A 149 -12.93 7.51 -10.30
CA ARG A 149 -14.09 8.12 -9.65
C ARG A 149 -13.70 9.22 -8.65
N ARG A 150 -12.60 9.05 -7.92
CA ARG A 150 -12.06 10.02 -6.93
C ARG A 150 -11.22 11.13 -7.56
N GLY A 151 -10.73 10.94 -8.80
CA GLY A 151 -9.76 11.85 -9.42
C GLY A 151 -8.34 11.71 -8.85
N ASP A 152 -8.02 10.59 -8.23
CA ASP A 152 -6.69 10.31 -7.71
C ASP A 152 -5.77 9.76 -8.80
N THR A 153 -5.06 10.68 -9.48
CA THR A 153 -4.21 10.34 -10.61
C THR A 153 -2.90 9.68 -10.22
N ALA A 154 -2.43 9.86 -8.99
CA ALA A 154 -1.19 9.27 -8.51
C ALA A 154 -1.37 7.76 -8.27
N GLU A 155 -2.37 7.40 -7.48
CA GLU A 155 -2.73 6.01 -7.18
C GLU A 155 -3.24 5.28 -8.44
N LEU A 156 -4.02 5.98 -9.28
CA LEU A 156 -4.47 5.45 -10.57
C LEU A 156 -3.29 4.96 -11.43
N ARG A 157 -2.22 5.73 -11.52
CA ARG A 157 -1.05 5.35 -12.32
C ARG A 157 -0.36 4.10 -11.79
N LEU A 158 -0.28 3.92 -10.47
CA LEU A 158 0.27 2.72 -9.83
C LEU A 158 -0.56 1.48 -10.20
N LEU A 159 -1.87 1.55 -9.96
CA LEU A 159 -2.79 0.47 -10.28
C LEU A 159 -2.84 0.13 -11.77
N LEU A 160 -2.80 1.13 -12.65
CA LEU A 160 -2.74 0.88 -14.10
C LEU A 160 -1.41 0.23 -14.52
N SER A 161 -0.30 0.59 -13.86
CA SER A 161 1.00 -0.04 -14.12
C SER A 161 1.00 -1.51 -13.70
N LEU A 162 0.41 -1.83 -12.55
CA LEU A 162 0.23 -3.21 -12.08
C LEU A 162 -0.69 -3.99 -13.03
N ARG A 163 -1.85 -3.41 -13.39
CA ARG A 163 -2.82 -3.99 -14.32
C ARG A 163 -2.19 -4.28 -15.69
N TYR A 164 -1.41 -3.36 -16.22
CA TYR A 164 -0.69 -3.54 -17.49
C TYR A 164 0.24 -4.75 -17.43
N ARG A 165 1.05 -4.88 -16.39
CA ARG A 165 1.95 -6.04 -16.21
C ARG A 165 1.17 -7.35 -16.18
N ILE A 166 0.09 -7.43 -15.39
CA ILE A 166 -0.75 -8.62 -15.28
C ILE A 166 -1.35 -8.99 -16.64
N ARG A 167 -1.89 -8.04 -17.38
CA ARG A 167 -2.49 -8.26 -18.71
C ARG A 167 -1.45 -8.72 -19.74
N HIS A 168 -0.26 -8.11 -19.70
CA HIS A 168 0.86 -8.51 -20.55
C HIS A 168 1.25 -9.97 -20.29
N ASP A 169 1.35 -10.37 -19.02
CA ASP A 169 1.68 -11.75 -18.62
C ASP A 169 0.59 -12.76 -19.03
N LEU A 170 -0.67 -12.31 -19.08
CA LEU A 170 -1.81 -13.07 -19.59
C LEU A 170 -1.90 -13.09 -21.14
N GLY A 171 -1.02 -12.37 -21.83
CA GLY A 171 -1.06 -12.27 -23.30
C GLY A 171 -2.30 -11.53 -23.83
N MET A 172 -2.91 -10.65 -23.03
CA MET A 172 -4.09 -9.90 -23.43
C MET A 172 -3.73 -8.72 -24.33
N PRO A 173 -4.54 -8.34 -25.32
CA PRO A 173 -4.32 -7.16 -26.14
C PRO A 173 -4.49 -5.88 -25.32
N GLU A 174 -3.86 -4.78 -25.78
CA GLU A 174 -4.04 -3.46 -25.19
C GLU A 174 -5.52 -3.02 -25.16
N ASP A 175 -5.86 -2.23 -24.15
CA ASP A 175 -7.19 -1.63 -23.99
C ASP A 175 -7.13 -0.14 -23.60
N ASP A 176 -8.29 0.46 -23.35
CA ASP A 176 -8.41 1.89 -23.02
C ASP A 176 -7.64 2.29 -21.73
N TYR A 177 -7.43 1.37 -20.81
CA TYR A 177 -6.65 1.63 -19.60
C TYR A 177 -5.15 1.68 -19.87
N ASP A 178 -4.69 0.91 -20.84
CA ASP A 178 -3.28 0.92 -21.24
C ASP A 178 -2.96 2.24 -21.93
N GLN A 179 -3.89 2.76 -22.77
CA GLN A 179 -3.79 4.09 -23.40
C GLN A 179 -3.81 5.20 -22.32
N LEU A 180 -4.70 5.10 -21.34
CA LEU A 180 -4.76 6.06 -20.23
C LEU A 180 -3.45 6.09 -19.42
N LEU A 181 -2.81 4.94 -19.18
CA LEU A 181 -1.52 4.84 -18.51
C LEU A 181 -0.43 5.60 -19.30
N ASP A 182 -0.41 5.46 -20.62
CA ASP A 182 0.55 6.17 -21.49
C ASP A 182 0.36 7.69 -21.44
N GLU A 183 -0.89 8.15 -21.45
CA GLU A 183 -1.23 9.58 -21.30
C GLU A 183 -0.73 10.13 -19.96
N LEU A 184 -1.09 9.47 -18.84
CA LEU A 184 -0.69 9.88 -17.49
C LEU A 184 0.84 9.87 -17.30
N THR A 185 1.52 8.90 -17.91
CA THR A 185 2.98 8.79 -17.85
C THR A 185 3.65 9.92 -18.64
N THR A 186 3.11 10.26 -19.81
CA THR A 186 3.60 11.34 -20.65
C THR A 186 3.44 12.69 -19.96
N ASP A 187 2.30 12.95 -19.33
CA ASP A 187 2.01 14.22 -18.64
C ASP A 187 2.86 14.37 -17.38
N ALA A 188 3.11 13.29 -16.65
CA ALA A 188 4.02 13.29 -15.51
C ALA A 188 5.46 13.66 -15.93
N ARG A 189 5.96 13.11 -17.04
CA ARG A 189 7.28 13.44 -17.58
C ARG A 189 7.37 14.91 -18.02
N LYS A 190 6.37 15.45 -18.70
CA LYS A 190 6.31 16.86 -19.09
C LYS A 190 6.34 17.78 -17.87
N SER A 191 5.56 17.46 -16.84
CA SER A 191 5.50 18.22 -15.58
C SER A 191 6.84 18.22 -14.83
N GLN A 192 7.56 17.10 -14.83
CA GLN A 192 8.88 16.98 -14.22
C GLN A 192 9.94 17.82 -14.96
N HIS A 193 9.93 17.80 -16.31
CA HIS A 193 10.81 18.63 -17.13
C HIS A 193 10.58 20.11 -16.91
N LEU A 194 9.34 20.56 -16.78
CA LEU A 194 9.00 21.94 -16.51
C LEU A 194 9.48 22.41 -15.12
N ARG A 195 9.46 21.54 -14.11
CA ARG A 195 9.97 21.84 -12.76
C ARG A 195 11.50 21.92 -12.73
N SER A 196 12.19 21.07 -13.45
CA SER A 196 13.66 21.06 -13.53
C SER A 196 14.22 22.19 -14.41
N ALA A 197 13.43 22.71 -15.36
CA ALA A 197 13.82 23.81 -16.25
C ALA A 197 13.60 25.20 -15.68
N LYS A 198 12.95 25.34 -14.48
CA LYS A 198 12.78 26.64 -13.82
C LYS A 198 14.10 27.06 -13.16
N PRO A 199 14.84 28.07 -13.68
CA PRO A 199 16.10 28.51 -13.06
C PRO A 199 15.81 28.98 -11.64
N ALA A 200 16.71 28.65 -10.72
CA ALA A 200 16.75 29.26 -9.39
C ALA A 200 16.79 30.78 -9.60
N GLY A 201 15.66 31.44 -9.33
CA GLY A 201 15.48 32.88 -9.52
C GLY A 201 16.56 33.61 -8.73
N GLY A 202 17.31 34.46 -9.44
CA GLY A 202 18.40 35.24 -8.93
C GLY A 202 18.02 36.00 -7.69
N THR A 203 18.86 35.91 -6.70
CA THR A 203 19.05 36.93 -5.66
C THR A 203 19.49 38.19 -6.38
N GLY A 204 18.55 39.10 -6.63
CA GLY A 204 18.82 40.48 -7.02
C GLY A 204 19.33 41.20 -5.81
N ASP A 205 20.60 41.62 -5.89
CA ASP A 205 21.17 42.72 -5.10
C ASP A 205 20.30 43.98 -5.19
N ASN A 206 19.95 44.54 -4.03
CA ASN A 206 20.11 45.97 -3.77
C ASN A 206 20.03 46.25 -2.25
#